data_79b6130035a391a57a11a49ca10f66b2
#
_entry.id   79b6130035a391a57a11a49ca10f66b2
#
_cell.length_a   1.000
_cell.length_b   1.000
_cell.length_c   1.000
_cell.angle_alpha   90.00
_cell.angle_beta   90.00
_cell.angle_gamma   90.00
#
_symmetry.space_group_name_H-M   'P 1'
#
loop_
_entity.id
_entity.type
_entity.pdbx_description
1 polymer ?
#
loop_
_entity_poly.entity_id
_entity_poly.type
_entity_poly.pdbx_seq_one_letter_code
_entity_poly.pdbx_strand_id
1 'polypeptide(L)'
;MITPDFRCRIRQGVLLSAALLLAACGSNGSEAEPQIPLAVVNEVINLTNQEYQQLRFDRGAIEHAGGVRGLIIVRQNASTYLAFERNCPYRPYDTCALVEIDSSRLFLVDKCCGSQFGLDGQLQAGPGARPLRQYNTALSGNLLTITN
;
A
#
# COMPACT_ATOMS: atom_id res chain seq x y z
N MET A 1 66.88 -48.21 8.20
CA MET A 1 65.67 -47.96 7.39
C MET A 1 64.67 -47.21 8.26
N ILE A 2 64.58 -45.95 8.01
CA ILE A 2 63.76 -45.01 8.86
C ILE A 2 62.67 -44.50 7.92
N THR A 3 61.39 -44.80 8.25
CA THR A 3 60.22 -44.24 7.56
C THR A 3 59.79 -42.99 8.28
N PRO A 4 59.66 -41.82 7.64
CA PRO A 4 59.19 -40.63 8.30
C PRO A 4 57.67 -40.59 8.36
N ASP A 5 57.16 -40.22 9.53
CA ASP A 5 55.77 -40.02 9.87
C ASP A 5 55.10 -38.93 9.04
N PHE A 6 54.13 -39.33 8.23
CA PHE A 6 53.32 -38.46 7.35
C PHE A 6 52.02 -37.97 8.02
N ARG A 7 51.89 -38.11 9.33
CA ARG A 7 50.60 -37.87 10.01
C ARG A 7 50.41 -36.52 10.73
N CYS A 8 51.42 -35.65 10.71
CA CYS A 8 51.32 -34.39 11.51
C CYS A 8 51.00 -33.12 10.70
N ARG A 9 50.87 -33.17 9.35
CA ARG A 9 50.62 -31.94 8.56
C ARG A 9 49.18 -31.71 8.10
N ILE A 10 48.23 -32.64 8.37
CA ILE A 10 46.84 -32.51 7.93
C ILE A 10 45.94 -31.83 9.00
N ARG A 11 46.39 -31.75 10.24
CA ARG A 11 45.56 -31.16 11.32
C ARG A 11 45.60 -29.63 11.44
N GLN A 12 46.58 -28.95 10.85
CA GLN A 12 46.73 -27.49 10.93
C GLN A 12 46.01 -26.72 9.78
N GLY A 13 45.68 -27.40 8.67
CA GLY A 13 45.00 -26.76 7.55
C GLY A 13 43.47 -26.60 7.69
N VAL A 14 42.84 -27.37 8.58
CA VAL A 14 41.36 -27.40 8.70
C VAL A 14 40.85 -26.34 9.70
N LEU A 15 41.68 -25.84 10.59
CA LEU A 15 41.26 -24.84 11.59
C LEU A 15 41.31 -23.39 11.09
N LEU A 16 41.97 -23.10 9.98
CA LEU A 16 41.99 -21.75 9.39
C LEU A 16 40.85 -21.50 8.39
N SER A 17 40.17 -22.53 7.90
CA SER A 17 39.05 -22.39 6.93
C SER A 17 37.71 -22.11 7.58
N ALA A 18 37.53 -22.28 8.89
CA ALA A 18 36.25 -22.11 9.59
C ALA A 18 35.99 -20.69 10.07
N ALA A 19 36.97 -19.79 10.00
CA ALA A 19 36.86 -18.43 10.56
C ALA A 19 36.39 -17.35 9.55
N LEU A 20 36.16 -17.69 8.27
CA LEU A 20 35.80 -16.71 7.21
C LEU A 20 34.33 -16.69 6.82
N LEU A 21 33.46 -17.43 7.50
CA LEU A 21 32.04 -17.52 7.12
C LEU A 21 31.07 -16.69 8.01
N LEU A 22 31.55 -15.80 8.86
CA LEU A 22 30.74 -15.06 9.83
C LEU A 22 30.59 -13.56 9.52
N ALA A 23 30.92 -13.09 8.33
CA ALA A 23 30.85 -11.66 7.99
C ALA A 23 29.85 -11.36 6.84
N ALA A 24 28.70 -12.02 6.80
CA ALA A 24 27.63 -11.72 5.84
C ALA A 24 26.28 -11.51 6.58
N CYS A 25 26.28 -10.77 7.67
CA CYS A 25 25.10 -10.03 8.10
C CYS A 25 25.20 -8.63 7.50
N GLY A 26 24.96 -8.52 6.21
CA GLY A 26 24.56 -7.26 5.60
C GLY A 26 23.24 -6.89 6.24
N SER A 27 23.23 -5.93 7.15
CA SER A 27 22.01 -5.19 7.51
C SER A 27 21.54 -4.49 6.23
N ASN A 28 20.68 -5.15 5.45
CA ASN A 28 19.78 -4.45 4.56
C ASN A 28 18.90 -3.60 5.47
N GLY A 29 19.34 -2.38 5.75
CA GLY A 29 18.51 -1.35 6.29
C GLY A 29 17.40 -1.12 5.29
N SER A 30 16.28 -1.84 5.44
CA SER A 30 15.04 -1.45 4.83
C SER A 30 14.74 -0.09 5.46
N GLU A 31 15.07 0.99 4.78
CA GLU A 31 14.52 2.29 5.13
C GLU A 31 13.01 2.09 5.17
N ALA A 32 12.41 2.31 6.35
CA ALA A 32 10.99 2.14 6.51
C ALA A 32 10.31 3.07 5.50
N GLU A 33 9.61 2.49 4.55
CA GLU A 33 8.93 3.24 3.51
C GLU A 33 8.00 4.28 4.14
N PRO A 34 8.03 5.55 3.71
CA PRO A 34 7.30 6.63 4.36
C PRO A 34 5.81 6.30 4.45
N GLN A 35 5.24 6.47 5.64
CA GLN A 35 3.84 6.17 5.91
C GLN A 35 2.98 7.41 5.61
N ILE A 36 1.79 7.21 5.03
CA ILE A 36 0.78 8.25 4.93
C ILE A 36 0.46 8.78 6.35
N PRO A 37 0.41 10.11 6.58
CA PRO A 37 0.00 10.66 7.85
C PRO A 37 -1.34 10.08 8.35
N LEU A 38 -1.54 10.06 9.67
CA LEU A 38 -2.82 9.65 10.24
C LEU A 38 -3.79 10.84 10.21
N ALA A 39 -5.02 10.59 9.79
CA ALA A 39 -6.13 11.52 9.92
C ALA A 39 -7.29 10.79 10.59
N VAL A 40 -8.06 11.51 11.39
CA VAL A 40 -9.32 10.99 11.93
C VAL A 40 -10.37 11.11 10.84
N VAL A 41 -11.02 10.01 10.51
CA VAL A 41 -12.13 9.96 9.56
C VAL A 41 -13.38 9.51 10.30
N ASN A 42 -14.44 10.31 10.22
CA ASN A 42 -15.77 9.99 10.74
C ASN A 42 -16.79 10.72 9.87
N GLU A 43 -17.01 10.18 8.67
CA GLU A 43 -17.90 10.75 7.67
C GLU A 43 -19.18 9.93 7.58
N VAL A 44 -20.31 10.63 7.45
CA VAL A 44 -21.62 10.00 7.21
C VAL A 44 -22.23 10.64 5.98
N ILE A 45 -22.44 9.86 4.93
CA ILE A 45 -23.03 10.31 3.68
C ILE A 45 -24.37 9.65 3.42
N ASN A 46 -25.33 10.45 2.95
CA ASN A 46 -26.64 9.95 2.55
C ASN A 46 -26.62 9.67 1.04
N LEU A 47 -26.64 8.39 0.67
CA LEU A 47 -26.59 7.92 -0.72
C LEU A 47 -27.77 8.35 -1.59
N THR A 48 -28.83 8.92 -1.01
CA THR A 48 -29.96 9.47 -1.79
C THR A 48 -29.66 10.85 -2.37
N ASN A 49 -28.66 11.56 -1.83
CA ASN A 49 -28.29 12.88 -2.32
C ASN A 49 -27.78 12.80 -3.78
N GLN A 50 -28.06 13.84 -4.53
CA GLN A 50 -27.73 13.89 -5.96
C GLN A 50 -26.21 13.87 -6.21
N GLU A 51 -25.41 14.42 -5.31
CA GLU A 51 -23.94 14.42 -5.40
C GLU A 51 -23.34 13.01 -5.38
N TYR A 52 -24.05 12.03 -4.80
CA TYR A 52 -23.61 10.62 -4.70
C TYR A 52 -24.29 9.72 -5.74
N GLN A 53 -24.90 10.27 -6.78
CA GLN A 53 -25.62 9.48 -7.79
C GLN A 53 -24.75 8.41 -8.48
N GLN A 54 -23.44 8.64 -8.60
CA GLN A 54 -22.50 7.66 -9.16
C GLN A 54 -22.41 6.38 -8.31
N LEU A 55 -22.62 6.49 -7.02
CA LEU A 55 -22.64 5.35 -6.10
C LEU A 55 -23.93 4.52 -6.16
N ARG A 56 -24.86 4.82 -7.06
CA ARG A 56 -26.05 3.98 -7.34
C ARG A 56 -25.73 2.81 -8.28
N PHE A 57 -24.61 2.87 -8.98
CA PHE A 57 -24.18 1.86 -9.93
C PHE A 57 -22.98 1.09 -9.38
N ASP A 58 -22.95 -0.22 -9.59
CA ASP A 58 -21.79 -1.04 -9.24
C ASP A 58 -20.55 -0.55 -9.98
N ARG A 59 -19.42 -0.52 -9.31
CA ARG A 59 -18.16 0.10 -9.76
C ARG A 59 -18.22 1.63 -9.89
N GLY A 60 -19.32 2.26 -9.49
CA GLY A 60 -19.40 3.72 -9.38
C GLY A 60 -18.41 4.21 -8.32
N ALA A 61 -17.71 5.29 -8.61
CA ALA A 61 -16.72 5.89 -7.74
C ALA A 61 -16.88 7.41 -7.69
N ILE A 62 -16.65 8.00 -6.52
CA ILE A 62 -16.66 9.45 -6.31
C ILE A 62 -15.46 9.86 -5.46
N GLU A 63 -15.12 11.13 -5.55
CA GLU A 63 -14.20 11.80 -4.63
C GLU A 63 -15.02 12.53 -3.56
N HIS A 64 -14.54 12.50 -2.31
CA HIS A 64 -15.17 13.11 -1.15
C HIS A 64 -14.14 13.77 -0.26
N ALA A 65 -14.54 14.79 0.48
CA ALA A 65 -13.68 15.41 1.49
C ALA A 65 -13.42 14.45 2.66
N GLY A 66 -12.39 14.69 3.43
CA GLY A 66 -12.00 13.88 4.59
C GLY A 66 -10.61 13.27 4.44
N GLY A 67 -10.16 12.50 5.44
CA GLY A 67 -8.83 11.92 5.43
C GLY A 67 -7.70 12.95 5.44
N VAL A 68 -6.56 12.58 4.86
CA VAL A 68 -5.38 13.46 4.71
C VAL A 68 -5.52 14.38 3.49
N ARG A 69 -5.94 13.82 2.35
CA ARG A 69 -6.07 14.55 1.07
C ARG A 69 -7.41 14.31 0.37
N GLY A 70 -8.38 13.79 1.08
CA GLY A 70 -9.67 13.40 0.56
C GLY A 70 -9.85 11.89 0.52
N LEU A 71 -11.05 11.46 0.20
CA LEU A 71 -11.45 10.07 0.10
C LEU A 71 -11.88 9.75 -1.34
N ILE A 72 -11.62 8.52 -1.77
CA ILE A 72 -12.30 7.92 -2.91
C ILE A 72 -13.23 6.85 -2.37
N ILE A 73 -14.51 6.98 -2.68
CA ILE A 73 -15.55 6.02 -2.28
C ILE A 73 -15.97 5.25 -3.52
N VAL A 74 -15.95 3.93 -3.43
CA VAL A 74 -16.30 3.02 -4.53
C VAL A 74 -17.43 2.10 -4.08
N ARG A 75 -18.49 1.99 -4.87
CA ARG A 75 -19.49 0.95 -4.69
C ARG A 75 -19.01 -0.34 -5.36
N GLN A 76 -18.87 -1.41 -4.60
CA GLN A 76 -18.60 -2.74 -5.16
C GLN A 76 -19.88 -3.45 -5.61
N ASN A 77 -20.92 -3.38 -4.79
CA ASN A 77 -22.24 -3.95 -5.05
C ASN A 77 -23.30 -3.23 -4.20
N ALA A 78 -24.52 -3.70 -4.22
CA ALA A 78 -25.66 -3.07 -3.54
C ALA A 78 -25.47 -2.86 -2.02
N SER A 79 -24.64 -3.65 -1.38
CA SER A 79 -24.44 -3.62 0.09
C SER A 79 -23.00 -3.33 0.51
N THR A 80 -22.06 -3.24 -0.42
CA THR A 80 -20.63 -3.15 -0.11
C THR A 80 -20.02 -1.92 -0.77
N TYR A 81 -19.43 -1.09 0.06
CA TYR A 81 -18.69 0.10 -0.34
C TYR A 81 -17.26 0.02 0.18
N LEU A 82 -16.33 0.59 -0.56
CA LEU A 82 -14.94 0.78 -0.15
C LEU A 82 -14.66 2.27 -0.07
N ALA A 83 -13.84 2.66 0.90
CA ALA A 83 -13.36 4.04 1.02
C ALA A 83 -11.84 4.02 1.16
N PHE A 84 -11.17 4.83 0.35
CA PHE A 84 -9.71 4.90 0.29
C PHE A 84 -9.23 6.32 0.53
N GLU A 85 -8.08 6.44 1.18
CA GLU A 85 -7.33 7.68 1.26
C GLU A 85 -6.78 8.06 -0.13
N ARG A 86 -6.96 9.34 -0.50
CA ARG A 86 -6.43 9.88 -1.76
C ARG A 86 -4.94 10.20 -1.71
N ASN A 87 -4.35 10.28 -0.52
CA ASN A 87 -2.90 10.47 -0.41
C ASN A 87 -2.19 9.19 -0.91
N CYS A 88 -1.43 9.34 -1.99
CA CYS A 88 -0.71 8.22 -2.60
C CYS A 88 0.30 7.63 -1.61
N PRO A 89 0.37 6.29 -1.45
CA PRO A 89 1.34 5.64 -0.59
C PRO A 89 2.79 5.77 -1.09
N TYR A 90 3.00 6.07 -2.37
CA TYR A 90 4.31 6.39 -2.91
C TYR A 90 4.63 7.86 -2.68
N ARG A 91 5.69 8.15 -1.91
CA ARG A 91 6.11 9.50 -1.51
C ARG A 91 4.96 10.35 -0.95
N PRO A 92 4.31 9.93 0.14
CA PRO A 92 3.07 10.54 0.63
C PRO A 92 3.21 12.00 1.07
N TYR A 93 4.42 12.49 1.25
CA TYR A 93 4.71 13.89 1.62
C TYR A 93 4.90 14.81 0.42
N ASP A 94 4.99 14.29 -0.81
CA ASP A 94 5.04 15.12 -2.00
C ASP A 94 3.72 15.87 -2.17
N THR A 95 3.78 17.13 -2.52
CA THR A 95 2.59 18.00 -2.65
C THR A 95 1.61 17.50 -3.71
N CYS A 96 2.13 16.82 -4.74
CA CYS A 96 1.35 16.26 -5.85
C CYS A 96 0.90 14.81 -5.64
N ALA A 97 1.28 14.14 -4.53
CA ALA A 97 0.93 12.74 -4.27
C ALA A 97 -0.58 12.60 -3.97
N LEU A 98 -1.38 12.66 -5.01
CA LEU A 98 -2.84 12.65 -4.96
C LEU A 98 -3.42 11.66 -5.97
N VAL A 99 -4.17 10.71 -5.45
CA VAL A 99 -4.89 9.73 -6.27
C VAL A 99 -6.23 10.30 -6.71
N GLU A 100 -6.54 10.13 -7.97
CA GLU A 100 -7.77 10.58 -8.62
C GLU A 100 -8.46 9.41 -9.33
N ILE A 101 -9.75 9.57 -9.62
CA ILE A 101 -10.47 8.64 -10.48
C ILE A 101 -10.06 8.94 -11.92
N ASP A 102 -9.52 7.94 -12.65
CA ASP A 102 -9.17 8.10 -14.06
C ASP A 102 -10.39 8.51 -14.90
N SER A 103 -10.14 9.23 -15.98
CA SER A 103 -11.21 9.71 -16.88
C SER A 103 -12.05 8.58 -17.47
N SER A 104 -11.48 7.40 -17.68
CA SER A 104 -12.21 6.19 -18.08
C SER A 104 -13.10 5.61 -16.97
N ARG A 105 -12.86 6.01 -15.69
CA ARG A 105 -13.51 5.50 -14.48
C ARG A 105 -13.32 3.99 -14.23
N LEU A 106 -12.31 3.39 -14.84
CA LEU A 106 -12.02 1.95 -14.72
C LEU A 106 -10.97 1.66 -13.65
N PHE A 107 -10.15 2.64 -13.28
CA PHE A 107 -9.08 2.55 -12.29
C PHE A 107 -8.82 3.90 -11.62
N LEU A 108 -7.97 3.89 -10.62
CA LEU A 108 -7.51 5.08 -9.90
C LEU A 108 -6.07 5.36 -10.27
N VAL A 109 -5.66 6.63 -10.32
CA VAL A 109 -4.32 7.01 -10.78
C VAL A 109 -3.76 8.17 -9.96
N ASP A 110 -2.48 8.09 -9.61
CA ASP A 110 -1.69 9.23 -9.19
C ASP A 110 -0.90 9.76 -10.38
N LYS A 111 -1.28 10.91 -10.88
CA LYS A 111 -0.62 11.55 -12.04
C LYS A 111 0.78 12.08 -11.72
N CYS A 112 1.13 12.24 -10.43
CA CYS A 112 2.43 12.71 -9.99
C CYS A 112 3.51 11.64 -10.21
N CYS A 113 3.24 10.41 -9.82
CA CYS A 113 4.19 9.30 -9.90
C CYS A 113 3.82 8.25 -10.97
N GLY A 114 2.61 8.29 -11.51
CA GLY A 114 2.11 7.33 -12.49
C GLY A 114 1.63 6.00 -11.88
N SER A 115 1.54 5.90 -10.54
CA SER A 115 0.97 4.69 -9.92
C SER A 115 -0.51 4.54 -10.25
N GLN A 116 -0.92 3.33 -10.61
CA GLN A 116 -2.30 2.97 -10.94
C GLN A 116 -2.81 1.93 -9.95
N PHE A 117 -4.07 2.09 -9.54
CA PHE A 117 -4.73 1.20 -8.59
C PHE A 117 -6.08 0.76 -9.17
N GLY A 118 -6.46 -0.46 -8.87
CA GLY A 118 -7.82 -0.93 -9.15
C GLY A 118 -8.88 -0.17 -8.35
N LEU A 119 -10.13 -0.33 -8.71
CA LEU A 119 -11.25 0.18 -7.91
C LEU A 119 -11.40 -0.55 -6.55
N ASP A 120 -10.63 -1.61 -6.33
CA ASP A 120 -10.45 -2.31 -5.07
C ASP A 120 -9.28 -1.76 -4.23
N GLY A 121 -8.61 -0.70 -4.70
CA GLY A 121 -7.48 -0.06 -4.05
C GLY A 121 -6.15 -0.80 -4.20
N GLN A 122 -6.11 -1.95 -4.90
CA GLN A 122 -4.88 -2.71 -5.09
C GLN A 122 -3.99 -2.07 -6.16
N LEU A 123 -2.69 -2.03 -5.92
CA LEU A 123 -1.72 -1.53 -6.88
C LEU A 123 -1.71 -2.42 -8.13
N GLN A 124 -1.82 -1.81 -9.29
CA GLN A 124 -1.79 -2.48 -10.60
C GLN A 124 -0.53 -2.16 -11.40
N ALA A 125 -0.04 -0.92 -11.31
CA ALA A 125 1.13 -0.48 -12.05
C ALA A 125 1.78 0.75 -11.39
N GLY A 126 3.02 1.04 -11.76
CA GLY A 126 3.77 2.21 -11.32
C GLY A 126 4.75 1.91 -10.18
N PRO A 127 5.40 2.95 -9.63
CA PRO A 127 6.47 2.79 -8.65
C PRO A 127 5.97 2.51 -7.23
N GLY A 128 4.67 2.60 -6.95
CA GLY A 128 4.11 2.25 -5.65
C GLY A 128 4.41 0.80 -5.28
N ALA A 129 4.52 0.50 -3.99
CA ALA A 129 4.75 -0.85 -3.49
C ALA A 129 3.59 -1.35 -2.61
N ARG A 130 2.62 -0.49 -2.32
CA ARG A 130 1.52 -0.76 -1.39
C ARG A 130 0.16 -0.40 -2.00
N PRO A 131 -0.93 -1.08 -1.57
CA PRO A 131 -2.28 -0.67 -1.90
C PRO A 131 -2.63 0.68 -1.26
N LEU A 132 -3.72 1.28 -1.68
CA LEU A 132 -4.29 2.46 -1.02
C LEU A 132 -4.68 2.13 0.42
N ARG A 133 -4.54 3.11 1.32
CA ARG A 133 -5.08 3.00 2.67
C ARG A 133 -6.59 2.94 2.59
N GLN A 134 -7.15 1.88 3.14
CA GLN A 134 -8.60 1.68 3.21
C GLN A 134 -9.13 2.07 4.58
N TYR A 135 -10.31 2.67 4.61
CA TYR A 135 -11.10 2.98 5.78
C TYR A 135 -12.24 1.99 5.95
N ASN A 136 -12.72 1.87 7.20
CA ASN A 136 -13.89 1.04 7.49
C ASN A 136 -15.15 1.69 6.91
N THR A 137 -16.06 0.88 6.39
CA THR A 137 -17.34 1.34 5.87
C THR A 137 -18.48 0.54 6.47
N ALA A 138 -19.58 1.20 6.83
CA ALA A 138 -20.79 0.56 7.32
C ALA A 138 -22.01 1.19 6.67
N LEU A 139 -22.86 0.38 6.06
CA LEU A 139 -24.11 0.81 5.44
C LEU A 139 -25.29 0.51 6.37
N SER A 140 -26.09 1.54 6.66
CA SER A 140 -27.35 1.43 7.40
C SER A 140 -28.46 2.17 6.64
N GLY A 141 -29.35 1.43 5.99
CA GLY A 141 -30.32 1.99 5.06
C GLY A 141 -29.62 2.74 3.92
N ASN A 142 -29.83 4.03 3.84
CA ASN A 142 -29.16 4.89 2.84
C ASN A 142 -27.97 5.68 3.41
N LEU A 143 -27.61 5.45 4.66
CA LEU A 143 -26.48 6.13 5.30
C LEU A 143 -25.23 5.24 5.23
N LEU A 144 -24.20 5.74 4.58
CA LEU A 144 -22.87 5.12 4.56
C LEU A 144 -21.98 5.88 5.55
N THR A 145 -21.51 5.17 6.58
CA THR A 145 -20.56 5.67 7.57
C THR A 145 -19.17 5.21 7.20
N ILE A 146 -18.18 6.10 7.27
CA ILE A 146 -16.77 5.84 6.96
C ILE A 146 -15.93 6.25 8.17
N THR A 147 -15.14 5.32 8.71
CA THR A 147 -14.31 5.56 9.90
C THR A 147 -12.92 4.92 9.76
N ASN A 148 -11.98 5.35 10.64
CA ASN A 148 -10.69 4.67 10.80
C ASN A 148 -10.86 3.24 11.30
#